data_9187d01a86f7cb0f33a652911ad11b4e
#
_entry.id   9187d01a86f7cb0f33a652911ad11b4e
#
_cell.length_a   1.000
_cell.length_b   1.000
_cell.length_c   1.000
_cell.angle_alpha   90.00
_cell.angle_beta   90.00
_cell.angle_gamma   90.00
#
_symmetry.space_group_name_H-M   'P 1'
#
loop_
_entity.id
_entity.type
_entity.pdbx_description
1 polymer ?
#
loop_
_entity_poly.entity_id
_entity_poly.type
_entity_poly.pdbx_seq_one_letter_code
_entity_poly.pdbx_strand_id
1 'polypeptide(L)'
;MSNSKVVVITGVSSGIGRVTAEKFAKRGCRIFGTVRSITKAQAIPGVVLVEMDIRDEASVRHGIQAIIAEAKRIDVLVNSAGMTLLGATEETSIAEAQSLFDTNVFGILRTTQAVLPHMREQGSGRIVNISSVLGFLPAPYMGLYSASKHAVEGMSESLDHEVRKFGIRVVLVEPSFTKTNLDLNAPHAASQLPAYDDERSVVSQAIQKNVQKAPAPDGVASTIVDAALGPWKMRRTPKGEASLLAKLRRFMPAGPVGAGIRKTFGLS
;
A
#
# COMPACT_ATOMS: atom_id res chain seq x y z
N MET A 1 30.64 -8.28 11.42
CA MET A 1 29.56 -7.26 11.45
C MET A 1 28.26 -7.94 11.05
N SER A 2 27.23 -7.81 11.85
CA SER A 2 25.91 -8.44 11.61
C SER A 2 25.38 -8.01 10.24
N ASN A 3 25.13 -8.98 9.36
CA ASN A 3 24.62 -8.77 8.00
C ASN A 3 23.09 -8.50 8.03
N SER A 4 22.65 -7.62 8.94
CA SER A 4 21.23 -7.30 9.10
C SER A 4 20.73 -6.54 7.87
N LYS A 5 19.60 -7.00 7.28
CA LYS A 5 18.98 -6.34 6.14
C LYS A 5 18.53 -4.94 6.51
N VAL A 6 18.80 -3.96 5.65
CA VAL A 6 18.33 -2.58 5.77
C VAL A 6 17.01 -2.46 5.04
N VAL A 7 15.96 -2.07 5.79
CA VAL A 7 14.58 -1.99 5.31
C VAL A 7 14.08 -0.57 5.46
N VAL A 8 13.60 0.01 4.36
CA VAL A 8 12.90 1.30 4.35
C VAL A 8 11.40 1.04 4.21
N ILE A 9 10.59 1.66 5.06
CA ILE A 9 9.12 1.48 5.06
C ILE A 9 8.47 2.85 5.04
N THR A 10 7.65 3.13 4.04
CA THR A 10 6.90 4.40 4.00
C THR A 10 5.61 4.31 4.81
N GLY A 11 5.26 5.41 5.53
CA GLY A 11 3.98 5.51 6.24
C GLY A 11 3.89 4.64 7.50
N VAL A 12 4.91 4.70 8.38
CA VAL A 12 4.93 3.90 9.63
C VAL A 12 4.20 4.54 10.81
N SER A 13 3.53 5.67 10.63
CA SER A 13 2.83 6.35 11.73
C SER A 13 1.67 5.53 12.33
N SER A 14 1.06 4.65 11.55
CA SER A 14 -0.09 3.81 11.97
C SER A 14 -0.29 2.58 11.08
N GLY A 15 -1.27 1.76 11.42
CA GLY A 15 -1.82 0.69 10.58
C GLY A 15 -0.81 -0.36 10.14
N ILE A 16 -0.91 -0.77 8.87
CA ILE A 16 -0.07 -1.83 8.28
C ILE A 16 1.42 -1.47 8.34
N GLY A 17 1.78 -0.22 7.99
CA GLY A 17 3.18 0.21 7.97
C GLY A 17 3.85 0.11 9.35
N ARG A 18 3.16 0.55 10.41
CA ARG A 18 3.66 0.47 11.80
C ARG A 18 3.89 -0.98 12.24
N VAL A 19 2.88 -1.83 12.09
CA VAL A 19 2.98 -3.25 12.49
C VAL A 19 4.05 -3.98 11.65
N THR A 20 4.19 -3.61 10.39
CA THR A 20 5.26 -4.14 9.51
C THR A 20 6.65 -3.77 10.02
N ALA A 21 6.86 -2.50 10.41
CA ALA A 21 8.12 -2.03 10.98
C ALA A 21 8.47 -2.79 12.27
N GLU A 22 7.51 -2.96 13.17
CA GLU A 22 7.67 -3.73 14.41
C GLU A 22 8.05 -5.20 14.14
N LYS A 23 7.44 -5.83 13.12
CA LYS A 23 7.76 -7.21 12.76
C LYS A 23 9.15 -7.36 12.13
N PHE A 24 9.58 -6.43 11.29
CA PHE A 24 10.95 -6.44 10.77
C PHE A 24 11.98 -6.22 11.89
N ALA A 25 11.70 -5.33 12.85
CA ALA A 25 12.58 -5.12 14.00
C ALA A 25 12.77 -6.42 14.81
N LYS A 26 11.67 -7.16 15.07
CA LYS A 26 11.72 -8.50 15.72
C LYS A 26 12.50 -9.55 14.92
N ARG A 27 12.69 -9.35 13.62
CA ARG A 27 13.53 -10.21 12.76
C ARG A 27 15.00 -9.78 12.70
N GLY A 28 15.41 -8.78 13.49
CA GLY A 28 16.78 -8.27 13.56
C GLY A 28 17.20 -7.44 12.33
N CYS A 29 16.26 -6.93 11.56
CA CYS A 29 16.52 -5.99 10.47
C CYS A 29 16.82 -4.59 11.04
N ARG A 30 17.61 -3.80 10.31
CA ARG A 30 17.78 -2.37 10.54
C ARG A 30 16.70 -1.60 9.79
N ILE A 31 15.83 -0.88 10.51
CA ILE A 31 14.63 -0.30 9.93
C ILE A 31 14.67 1.23 9.93
N PHE A 32 14.37 1.81 8.78
CA PHE A 32 14.08 3.23 8.60
C PHE A 32 12.60 3.37 8.22
N GLY A 33 11.82 3.92 9.16
CA GLY A 33 10.39 4.15 8.96
C GLY A 33 10.12 5.60 8.63
N THR A 34 9.40 5.89 7.53
CA THR A 34 9.15 7.28 7.17
C THR A 34 7.81 7.79 7.66
N VAL A 35 7.82 9.04 8.08
CA VAL A 35 6.66 9.80 8.56
C VAL A 35 6.70 11.21 7.98
N ARG A 36 5.54 11.86 7.81
CA ARG A 36 5.49 13.26 7.31
C ARG A 36 5.99 14.30 8.29
N SER A 37 5.96 13.96 9.59
CA SER A 37 6.48 14.83 10.65
C SER A 37 6.96 13.97 11.83
N ILE A 38 8.23 14.06 12.16
CA ILE A 38 8.82 13.34 13.29
C ILE A 38 8.25 13.85 14.62
N THR A 39 8.00 15.16 14.74
CA THR A 39 7.49 15.78 15.97
C THR A 39 6.09 15.31 16.34
N LYS A 40 5.30 14.84 15.38
CA LYS A 40 3.94 14.30 15.58
C LYS A 40 3.91 12.77 15.63
N ALA A 41 5.02 12.11 15.35
CA ALA A 41 5.08 10.66 15.27
C ALA A 41 5.43 10.05 16.64
N GLN A 42 4.77 8.95 16.97
CA GLN A 42 5.15 8.14 18.12
C GLN A 42 6.36 7.26 17.74
N ALA A 43 7.34 7.21 18.62
CA ALA A 43 8.49 6.32 18.48
C ALA A 43 8.04 4.86 18.34
N ILE A 44 8.81 4.11 17.57
CA ILE A 44 8.60 2.68 17.36
C ILE A 44 9.89 1.97 17.79
N PRO A 45 9.85 1.05 18.76
CA PRO A 45 11.07 0.38 19.23
C PRO A 45 11.81 -0.32 18.08
N GLY A 46 13.12 -0.05 17.98
CA GLY A 46 13.97 -0.63 16.94
C GLY A 46 13.81 -0.03 15.54
N VAL A 47 13.12 1.11 15.40
CA VAL A 47 12.91 1.80 14.12
C VAL A 47 13.48 3.22 14.19
N VAL A 48 14.34 3.56 13.25
CA VAL A 48 14.80 4.95 13.03
C VAL A 48 13.72 5.68 12.23
N LEU A 49 13.16 6.76 12.78
CA LEU A 49 12.19 7.58 12.06
C LEU A 49 12.89 8.58 11.16
N VAL A 50 12.42 8.68 9.91
CA VAL A 50 12.91 9.63 8.91
C VAL A 50 11.73 10.48 8.43
N GLU A 51 11.91 11.80 8.43
CA GLU A 51 10.90 12.71 7.87
C GLU A 51 10.92 12.64 6.35
N MET A 52 9.78 12.26 5.75
CA MET A 52 9.64 12.13 4.31
C MET A 52 8.17 12.19 3.88
N ASP A 53 7.81 13.20 3.09
CA ASP A 53 6.51 13.22 2.38
C ASP A 53 6.72 12.63 0.98
N ILE A 54 6.05 11.52 0.69
CA ILE A 54 6.15 10.83 -0.61
C ILE A 54 5.55 11.61 -1.78
N ARG A 55 4.81 12.69 -1.50
CA ARG A 55 4.25 13.59 -2.51
C ARG A 55 5.23 14.67 -2.95
N ASP A 56 6.33 14.85 -2.22
CA ASP A 56 7.37 15.83 -2.50
C ASP A 56 8.67 15.12 -2.91
N GLU A 57 9.11 15.39 -4.14
CA GLU A 57 10.31 14.75 -4.70
C GLU A 57 11.59 15.14 -3.95
N ALA A 58 11.69 16.41 -3.51
CA ALA A 58 12.85 16.88 -2.75
C ALA A 58 12.89 16.20 -1.36
N SER A 59 11.74 16.07 -0.69
CA SER A 59 11.60 15.36 0.57
C SER A 59 12.00 13.89 0.44
N VAL A 60 11.53 13.21 -0.60
CA VAL A 60 11.90 11.81 -0.88
C VAL A 60 13.41 11.67 -1.10
N ARG A 61 13.99 12.53 -1.94
CA ARG A 61 15.43 12.51 -2.22
C ARG A 61 16.26 12.73 -0.95
N HIS A 62 15.93 13.72 -0.15
CA HIS A 62 16.61 13.99 1.13
C HIS A 62 16.49 12.81 2.11
N GLY A 63 15.28 12.26 2.28
CA GLY A 63 15.06 11.12 3.17
C GLY A 63 15.88 9.89 2.77
N ILE A 64 15.90 9.54 1.48
CA ILE A 64 16.70 8.41 0.98
C ILE A 64 18.20 8.70 1.10
N GLN A 65 18.66 9.91 0.81
CA GLN A 65 20.06 10.28 1.00
C GLN A 65 20.52 10.18 2.46
N ALA A 66 19.70 10.63 3.41
CA ALA A 66 19.98 10.48 4.84
C ALA A 66 20.11 9.01 5.25
N ILE A 67 19.20 8.15 4.76
CA ILE A 67 19.25 6.70 5.01
C ILE A 67 20.52 6.09 4.43
N ILE A 68 20.88 6.42 3.19
CA ILE A 68 22.09 5.92 2.55
C ILE A 68 23.37 6.43 3.25
N ALA A 69 23.38 7.69 3.68
CA ALA A 69 24.52 8.25 4.43
C ALA A 69 24.80 7.45 5.71
N GLU A 70 23.73 7.01 6.40
CA GLU A 70 23.82 6.27 7.66
C GLU A 70 24.00 4.76 7.47
N ALA A 71 23.22 4.14 6.58
CA ALA A 71 23.16 2.68 6.43
C ALA A 71 24.05 2.12 5.32
N LYS A 72 24.50 2.96 4.36
CA LYS A 72 25.33 2.63 3.20
C LYS A 72 24.66 1.68 2.20
N ARG A 73 23.45 1.21 2.47
CA ARG A 73 22.68 0.31 1.62
C ARG A 73 21.20 0.36 1.90
N ILE A 74 20.38 -0.12 0.95
CA ILE A 74 18.95 -0.41 1.13
C ILE A 74 18.67 -1.76 0.50
N ASP A 75 18.31 -2.76 1.32
CA ASP A 75 18.00 -4.12 0.82
C ASP A 75 16.52 -4.26 0.43
N VAL A 76 15.66 -3.56 1.17
CA VAL A 76 14.20 -3.65 0.98
C VAL A 76 13.58 -2.26 1.05
N LEU A 77 12.72 -1.94 0.08
CA LEU A 77 11.78 -0.83 0.15
C LEU A 77 10.36 -1.39 0.29
N VAL A 78 9.61 -0.96 1.30
CA VAL A 78 8.18 -1.25 1.46
C VAL A 78 7.39 0.03 1.27
N ASN A 79 6.68 0.15 0.18
CA ASN A 79 5.77 1.26 -0.11
C ASN A 79 4.41 0.98 0.54
N SER A 80 4.24 1.44 1.80
CA SER A 80 3.04 1.24 2.61
C SER A 80 2.24 2.53 2.84
N ALA A 81 2.82 3.70 2.58
CA ALA A 81 2.07 4.96 2.62
C ALA A 81 0.98 4.96 1.53
N GLY A 82 -0.22 5.39 1.90
CA GLY A 82 -1.35 5.46 0.99
C GLY A 82 -2.53 6.18 1.61
N MET A 83 -3.51 6.48 0.78
CA MET A 83 -4.79 7.06 1.18
C MET A 83 -5.93 6.42 0.40
N THR A 84 -7.15 6.59 0.88
CA THR A 84 -8.39 6.18 0.20
C THR A 84 -9.29 7.40 0.01
N LEU A 85 -10.32 7.25 -0.83
CA LEU A 85 -11.33 8.26 -1.09
C LEU A 85 -12.65 7.53 -1.35
N LEU A 86 -13.72 7.99 -0.71
CA LEU A 86 -15.06 7.44 -0.85
C LEU A 86 -15.98 8.48 -1.53
N GLY A 87 -16.59 8.11 -2.63
CA GLY A 87 -17.55 8.93 -3.37
C GLY A 87 -17.90 8.32 -4.72
N ALA A 88 -19.05 8.69 -5.26
CA ALA A 88 -19.37 8.36 -6.64
C ALA A 88 -18.34 9.02 -7.58
N THR A 89 -18.10 8.42 -8.73
CA THR A 89 -17.13 8.96 -9.69
C THR A 89 -17.52 10.37 -10.15
N GLU A 90 -18.81 10.64 -10.28
CA GLU A 90 -19.33 11.95 -10.65
C GLU A 90 -19.13 13.01 -9.54
N GLU A 91 -19.09 12.59 -8.29
CA GLU A 91 -18.88 13.47 -7.12
C GLU A 91 -17.42 13.85 -6.90
N THR A 92 -16.51 13.06 -7.43
CA THR A 92 -15.08 13.21 -7.16
C THR A 92 -14.45 14.22 -8.12
N SER A 93 -13.94 15.31 -7.58
CA SER A 93 -13.25 16.33 -8.37
C SER A 93 -11.93 15.82 -8.94
N ILE A 94 -11.47 16.44 -10.04
CA ILE A 94 -10.16 16.16 -10.62
C ILE A 94 -9.02 16.42 -9.61
N ALA A 95 -9.14 17.44 -8.76
CA ALA A 95 -8.13 17.75 -7.74
C ALA A 95 -8.02 16.63 -6.69
N GLU A 96 -9.15 16.07 -6.23
CA GLU A 96 -9.17 14.92 -5.32
C GLU A 96 -8.57 13.67 -5.99
N ALA A 97 -8.93 13.43 -7.25
CA ALA A 97 -8.36 12.35 -8.04
C ALA A 97 -6.82 12.46 -8.17
N GLN A 98 -6.34 13.67 -8.50
CA GLN A 98 -4.92 13.96 -8.59
C GLN A 98 -4.20 13.74 -7.25
N SER A 99 -4.77 14.22 -6.14
CA SER A 99 -4.21 14.03 -4.80
C SER A 99 -4.11 12.55 -4.40
N LEU A 100 -5.14 11.76 -4.73
CA LEU A 100 -5.15 10.32 -4.51
C LEU A 100 -4.06 9.61 -5.31
N PHE A 101 -3.94 9.92 -6.60
CA PHE A 101 -2.92 9.35 -7.47
C PHE A 101 -1.52 9.83 -7.10
N ASP A 102 -1.37 11.09 -6.69
CA ASP A 102 -0.09 11.63 -6.24
C ASP A 102 0.45 10.86 -5.03
N THR A 103 -0.42 10.48 -4.10
CA THR A 103 -0.03 9.64 -2.97
C THR A 103 0.15 8.17 -3.35
N ASN A 104 -0.87 7.54 -3.96
CA ASN A 104 -0.92 6.08 -4.11
C ASN A 104 -0.07 5.55 -5.27
N VAL A 105 0.15 6.36 -6.31
CA VAL A 105 0.86 5.96 -7.54
C VAL A 105 2.18 6.71 -7.67
N PHE A 106 2.15 8.03 -7.73
CA PHE A 106 3.36 8.83 -7.94
C PHE A 106 4.27 8.82 -6.70
N GLY A 107 3.72 8.71 -5.48
CA GLY A 107 4.52 8.52 -4.27
C GLY A 107 5.34 7.22 -4.32
N ILE A 108 4.73 6.11 -4.76
CA ILE A 108 5.44 4.84 -5.00
C ILE A 108 6.51 5.00 -6.08
N LEU A 109 6.20 5.71 -7.17
CA LEU A 109 7.15 5.96 -8.24
C LEU A 109 8.35 6.76 -7.75
N ARG A 110 8.15 7.87 -7.01
CA ARG A 110 9.23 8.72 -6.46
C ARG A 110 10.15 7.93 -5.53
N THR A 111 9.59 7.19 -4.58
CA THR A 111 10.39 6.38 -3.64
C THR A 111 11.15 5.29 -4.35
N THR A 112 10.53 4.63 -5.33
CA THR A 112 11.16 3.61 -6.17
C THR A 112 12.32 4.18 -6.96
N GLN A 113 12.12 5.30 -7.67
CA GLN A 113 13.18 5.97 -8.43
C GLN A 113 14.35 6.40 -7.55
N ALA A 114 14.07 6.85 -6.32
CA ALA A 114 15.11 7.28 -5.39
C ALA A 114 15.98 6.11 -4.87
N VAL A 115 15.43 4.89 -4.71
CA VAL A 115 16.20 3.74 -4.21
C VAL A 115 16.84 2.90 -5.32
N LEU A 116 16.30 2.89 -6.52
CA LEU A 116 16.76 2.04 -7.61
C LEU A 116 18.25 2.21 -7.97
N PRO A 117 18.84 3.43 -8.04
CA PRO A 117 20.26 3.60 -8.32
C PRO A 117 21.13 2.84 -7.32
N HIS A 118 20.79 2.92 -6.01
CA HIS A 118 21.52 2.26 -4.94
C HIS A 118 21.36 0.74 -4.99
N MET A 119 20.13 0.24 -5.20
CA MET A 119 19.91 -1.21 -5.35
C MET A 119 20.60 -1.78 -6.59
N ARG A 120 20.63 -1.02 -7.69
CA ARG A 120 21.32 -1.41 -8.93
C ARG A 120 22.83 -1.50 -8.72
N GLU A 121 23.44 -0.53 -8.05
CA GLU A 121 24.86 -0.55 -7.68
C GLU A 121 25.19 -1.74 -6.75
N GLN A 122 24.29 -2.06 -5.81
CA GLN A 122 24.40 -3.22 -4.93
C GLN A 122 24.25 -4.57 -5.66
N GLY A 123 23.70 -4.60 -6.88
CA GLY A 123 23.35 -5.82 -7.60
C GLY A 123 22.24 -6.63 -6.94
N SER A 124 21.47 -6.03 -6.03
CA SER A 124 20.39 -6.71 -5.31
C SER A 124 19.41 -5.73 -4.68
N GLY A 125 18.14 -6.11 -4.60
CA GLY A 125 17.11 -5.31 -3.95
C GLY A 125 15.74 -6.00 -3.95
N ARG A 126 14.87 -5.59 -3.04
CA ARG A 126 13.48 -6.01 -2.99
C ARG A 126 12.57 -4.80 -2.80
N ILE A 127 11.64 -4.60 -3.71
CA ILE A 127 10.59 -3.57 -3.61
C ILE A 127 9.27 -4.28 -3.34
N VAL A 128 8.60 -3.90 -2.26
CA VAL A 128 7.29 -4.43 -1.87
C VAL A 128 6.27 -3.31 -1.92
N ASN A 129 5.35 -3.37 -2.87
CA ASN A 129 4.29 -2.39 -3.03
C ASN A 129 2.99 -2.90 -2.42
N ILE A 130 2.40 -2.12 -1.51
CA ILE A 130 1.11 -2.47 -0.92
C ILE A 130 0.00 -2.04 -1.86
N SER A 131 -0.54 -3.02 -2.56
CA SER A 131 -1.73 -2.91 -3.39
C SER A 131 -3.01 -3.13 -2.56
N SER A 132 -3.99 -3.79 -3.10
CA SER A 132 -5.26 -4.19 -2.49
C SER A 132 -5.91 -5.27 -3.35
N VAL A 133 -6.90 -5.99 -2.82
CA VAL A 133 -7.85 -6.75 -3.66
C VAL A 133 -8.55 -5.83 -4.66
N LEU A 134 -8.64 -4.53 -4.36
CA LEU A 134 -9.16 -3.51 -5.27
C LEU A 134 -8.15 -3.11 -6.37
N GLY A 135 -6.97 -3.71 -6.40
CA GLY A 135 -6.05 -3.64 -7.54
C GLY A 135 -6.42 -4.59 -8.69
N PHE A 136 -7.34 -5.54 -8.46
CA PHE A 136 -7.86 -6.46 -9.47
C PHE A 136 -9.38 -6.65 -9.44
N LEU A 137 -10.08 -6.05 -8.46
CA LEU A 137 -11.54 -5.98 -8.36
C LEU A 137 -11.97 -4.51 -8.27
N PRO A 138 -13.08 -4.10 -8.90
CA PRO A 138 -13.66 -2.79 -8.65
C PRO A 138 -14.46 -2.80 -7.34
N ALA A 139 -14.71 -1.60 -6.78
CA ALA A 139 -15.67 -1.42 -5.70
C ALA A 139 -16.52 -0.17 -5.98
N PRO A 140 -17.86 -0.25 -5.79
CA PRO A 140 -18.73 0.92 -5.94
C PRO A 140 -18.33 2.00 -4.92
N TYR A 141 -18.44 3.25 -5.31
CA TYR A 141 -18.05 4.43 -4.52
C TYR A 141 -16.56 4.51 -4.13
N MET A 142 -15.72 3.59 -4.64
CA MET A 142 -14.26 3.59 -4.50
C MET A 142 -13.56 3.49 -5.87
N GLY A 143 -14.20 4.00 -6.92
CA GLY A 143 -13.72 3.85 -8.30
C GLY A 143 -12.31 4.37 -8.50
N LEU A 144 -11.99 5.58 -8.02
CA LEU A 144 -10.65 6.16 -8.16
C LEU A 144 -9.61 5.48 -7.27
N TYR A 145 -9.99 5.02 -6.08
CA TYR A 145 -9.09 4.21 -5.26
C TYR A 145 -8.76 2.89 -5.98
N SER A 146 -9.77 2.18 -6.50
CA SER A 146 -9.57 0.97 -7.30
C SER A 146 -8.67 1.24 -8.51
N ALA A 147 -8.91 2.33 -9.25
CA ALA A 147 -8.08 2.73 -10.38
C ALA A 147 -6.61 2.98 -9.97
N SER A 148 -6.37 3.65 -8.83
CA SER A 148 -5.02 3.86 -8.31
C SER A 148 -4.31 2.55 -7.98
N LYS A 149 -5.03 1.57 -7.41
CA LYS A 149 -4.46 0.25 -7.09
C LYS A 149 -4.23 -0.61 -8.32
N HIS A 150 -5.11 -0.54 -9.35
CA HIS A 150 -4.85 -1.15 -10.66
C HIS A 150 -3.60 -0.55 -11.33
N ALA A 151 -3.38 0.77 -11.21
CA ALA A 151 -2.16 1.41 -11.70
C ALA A 151 -0.90 0.89 -10.98
N VAL A 152 -0.96 0.69 -9.66
CA VAL A 152 0.15 0.11 -8.89
C VAL A 152 0.44 -1.32 -9.34
N GLU A 153 -0.58 -2.15 -9.62
CA GLU A 153 -0.40 -3.52 -10.14
C GLU A 153 0.37 -3.50 -11.46
N GLY A 154 -0.13 -2.77 -12.47
CA GLY A 154 0.50 -2.72 -13.80
C GLY A 154 1.92 -2.14 -13.76
N MET A 155 2.13 -1.04 -13.01
CA MET A 155 3.45 -0.43 -12.84
C MET A 155 4.44 -1.41 -12.18
N SER A 156 4.01 -2.15 -11.16
CA SER A 156 4.88 -3.07 -10.42
C SER A 156 5.29 -4.28 -11.25
N GLU A 157 4.38 -4.83 -12.04
CA GLU A 157 4.68 -5.95 -12.94
C GLU A 157 5.67 -5.54 -14.03
N SER A 158 5.44 -4.40 -14.67
CA SER A 158 6.35 -3.85 -15.68
C SER A 158 7.74 -3.63 -15.08
N LEU A 159 7.81 -2.97 -13.93
CA LEU A 159 9.06 -2.68 -13.24
C LEU A 159 9.85 -3.95 -12.90
N ASP A 160 9.21 -5.04 -12.46
CA ASP A 160 9.93 -6.30 -12.17
C ASP A 160 10.65 -6.84 -13.40
N HIS A 161 10.05 -6.72 -14.59
CA HIS A 161 10.69 -7.12 -15.83
C HIS A 161 11.91 -6.25 -16.15
N GLU A 162 11.84 -4.95 -15.88
CA GLU A 162 12.90 -3.98 -16.19
C GLU A 162 14.14 -4.17 -15.28
N VAL A 163 13.89 -4.42 -13.97
CA VAL A 163 14.96 -4.39 -12.95
C VAL A 163 15.55 -5.75 -12.59
N ARG A 164 14.93 -6.86 -13.01
CA ARG A 164 15.41 -8.22 -12.67
C ARG A 164 16.84 -8.50 -13.10
N LYS A 165 17.27 -7.93 -14.21
CA LYS A 165 18.67 -8.06 -14.71
C LYS A 165 19.70 -7.44 -13.76
N PHE A 166 19.26 -6.56 -12.84
CA PHE A 166 20.12 -5.98 -11.82
C PHE A 166 20.02 -6.71 -10.46
N GLY A 167 19.41 -7.89 -10.41
CA GLY A 167 19.20 -8.62 -9.16
C GLY A 167 18.11 -8.03 -8.26
N ILE A 168 17.30 -7.10 -8.78
CA ILE A 168 16.20 -6.45 -8.04
C ILE A 168 14.89 -7.12 -8.40
N ARG A 169 14.02 -7.33 -7.41
CA ARG A 169 12.72 -7.94 -7.61
C ARG A 169 11.61 -7.10 -6.99
N VAL A 170 10.49 -7.05 -7.65
CA VAL A 170 9.28 -6.35 -7.18
C VAL A 170 8.24 -7.37 -6.72
N VAL A 171 7.50 -7.05 -5.67
CA VAL A 171 6.41 -7.86 -5.12
C VAL A 171 5.23 -6.97 -4.80
N LEU A 172 4.04 -7.45 -5.14
CA LEU A 172 2.76 -6.88 -4.76
C LEU A 172 2.20 -7.62 -3.55
N VAL A 173 1.72 -6.88 -2.55
CA VAL A 173 0.92 -7.43 -1.46
C VAL A 173 -0.49 -6.89 -1.60
N GLU A 174 -1.47 -7.79 -1.65
CA GLU A 174 -2.87 -7.52 -2.00
C GLU A 174 -3.80 -7.81 -0.81
N PRO A 175 -3.87 -6.94 0.23
CA PRO A 175 -4.79 -7.13 1.33
C PRO A 175 -6.26 -6.87 0.94
N SER A 176 -7.18 -7.54 1.63
CA SER A 176 -8.59 -7.16 1.74
C SER A 176 -8.80 -6.22 2.92
N PHE A 177 -10.03 -6.01 3.36
CA PHE A 177 -10.32 -5.21 4.54
C PHE A 177 -9.42 -5.61 5.71
N THR A 178 -8.82 -4.61 6.31
CA THR A 178 -7.89 -4.75 7.43
C THR A 178 -8.25 -3.70 8.46
N LYS A 179 -8.32 -4.07 9.74
CA LYS A 179 -8.70 -3.17 10.82
C LYS A 179 -7.61 -2.09 11.02
N THR A 180 -7.73 -1.01 10.27
CA THR A 180 -6.84 0.16 10.31
C THR A 180 -7.65 1.44 10.23
N ASN A 181 -7.01 2.57 10.51
CA ASN A 181 -7.65 3.88 10.38
C ASN A 181 -7.77 4.37 8.93
N LEU A 182 -7.21 3.68 7.95
CA LEU A 182 -7.21 4.12 6.56
C LEU A 182 -8.64 4.28 6.02
N ASP A 183 -9.43 3.22 6.12
CA ASP A 183 -10.80 3.21 5.60
C ASP A 183 -11.81 3.81 6.60
N LEU A 184 -11.52 3.72 7.93
CA LEU A 184 -12.36 4.33 8.96
C LEU A 184 -12.35 5.87 8.88
N ASN A 185 -11.23 6.45 8.49
CA ASN A 185 -11.04 7.89 8.32
C ASN A 185 -10.96 8.27 6.83
N ALA A 186 -11.56 7.47 5.95
CA ALA A 186 -11.60 7.76 4.52
C ALA A 186 -12.27 9.13 4.28
N PRO A 187 -11.61 10.10 3.63
CA PRO A 187 -12.27 11.29 3.20
C PRO A 187 -13.37 10.93 2.19
N HIS A 188 -14.49 11.62 2.31
CA HIS A 188 -15.55 11.59 1.31
C HIS A 188 -15.28 12.64 0.23
N ALA A 189 -15.77 12.39 -0.99
CA ALA A 189 -15.79 13.41 -2.04
C ALA A 189 -16.46 14.69 -1.52
N ALA A 190 -15.84 15.84 -1.79
CA ALA A 190 -16.30 17.12 -1.24
C ALA A 190 -17.65 17.58 -1.84
N SER A 191 -17.89 17.24 -3.10
CA SER A 191 -19.11 17.61 -3.84
C SER A 191 -20.10 16.45 -3.84
N GLN A 192 -20.99 16.40 -2.85
CA GLN A 192 -21.98 15.34 -2.75
C GLN A 192 -23.26 15.69 -3.51
N LEU A 193 -23.75 14.76 -4.33
CA LEU A 193 -24.98 14.90 -5.10
C LEU A 193 -26.12 14.11 -4.45
N PRO A 194 -27.32 14.72 -4.25
CA PRO A 194 -28.47 14.04 -3.62
C PRO A 194 -28.86 12.73 -4.30
N ALA A 195 -28.63 12.62 -5.62
CA ALA A 195 -28.93 11.42 -6.39
C ALA A 195 -28.17 10.16 -5.90
N TYR A 196 -27.06 10.32 -5.15
CA TYR A 196 -26.24 9.23 -4.63
C TYR A 196 -26.34 9.04 -3.12
N ASP A 197 -27.12 9.87 -2.40
CA ASP A 197 -27.14 9.89 -0.93
C ASP A 197 -27.47 8.52 -0.32
N ASP A 198 -28.53 7.87 -0.78
CA ASP A 198 -28.99 6.59 -0.24
C ASP A 198 -27.93 5.50 -0.42
N GLU A 199 -27.48 5.27 -1.66
CA GLU A 199 -26.49 4.22 -1.95
C GLU A 199 -25.13 4.54 -1.31
N ARG A 200 -24.69 5.81 -1.32
CA ARG A 200 -23.44 6.24 -0.65
C ARG A 200 -23.48 5.94 0.85
N SER A 201 -24.62 6.20 1.50
CA SER A 201 -24.82 5.90 2.92
C SER A 201 -24.72 4.39 3.18
N VAL A 202 -25.42 3.59 2.39
CA VAL A 202 -25.38 2.10 2.48
C VAL A 202 -23.97 1.58 2.30
N VAL A 203 -23.25 2.04 1.27
CA VAL A 203 -21.87 1.61 1.00
C VAL A 203 -20.93 2.03 2.13
N SER A 204 -21.05 3.25 2.62
CA SER A 204 -20.25 3.76 3.74
C SER A 204 -20.43 2.90 5.00
N GLN A 205 -21.67 2.58 5.35
CA GLN A 205 -21.98 1.68 6.47
C GLN A 205 -21.43 0.26 6.25
N ALA A 206 -21.55 -0.26 5.03
CA ALA A 206 -21.00 -1.58 4.70
C ALA A 206 -19.47 -1.61 4.85
N ILE A 207 -18.76 -0.58 4.37
CA ILE A 207 -17.31 -0.45 4.54
C ILE A 207 -16.95 -0.42 6.04
N GLN A 208 -17.58 0.46 6.82
CA GLN A 208 -17.33 0.56 8.27
C GLN A 208 -17.54 -0.78 8.98
N LYS A 209 -18.66 -1.47 8.69
CA LYS A 209 -18.97 -2.79 9.25
C LYS A 209 -17.92 -3.83 8.88
N ASN A 210 -17.48 -3.85 7.62
CA ASN A 210 -16.46 -4.79 7.15
C ASN A 210 -15.09 -4.52 7.80
N VAL A 211 -14.68 -3.25 7.90
CA VAL A 211 -13.43 -2.86 8.57
C VAL A 211 -13.45 -3.19 10.07
N GLN A 212 -14.57 -2.96 10.76
CA GLN A 212 -14.71 -3.30 12.18
C GLN A 212 -14.56 -4.80 12.44
N LYS A 213 -15.08 -5.64 11.53
CA LYS A 213 -14.98 -7.11 11.59
C LYS A 213 -13.68 -7.66 11.01
N ALA A 214 -12.93 -6.85 10.30
CA ALA A 214 -11.69 -7.27 9.66
C ALA A 214 -10.62 -7.67 10.67
N PRO A 215 -9.71 -8.58 10.31
CA PRO A 215 -8.59 -8.92 11.16
C PRO A 215 -7.65 -7.74 11.38
N ALA A 216 -6.93 -7.77 12.49
CA ALA A 216 -5.83 -6.84 12.77
C ALA A 216 -4.75 -6.91 11.66
N PRO A 217 -3.91 -5.87 11.49
CA PRO A 217 -2.93 -5.79 10.41
C PRO A 217 -1.79 -6.81 10.50
N ASP A 218 -1.73 -7.62 11.57
CA ASP A 218 -0.66 -8.59 11.83
C ASP A 218 -0.46 -9.62 10.73
N GLY A 219 -1.54 -10.16 10.16
CA GLY A 219 -1.49 -11.12 9.05
C GLY A 219 -0.93 -10.51 7.78
N VAL A 220 -1.36 -9.28 7.47
CA VAL A 220 -0.84 -8.51 6.33
C VAL A 220 0.63 -8.19 6.53
N ALA A 221 1.01 -7.69 7.70
CA ALA A 221 2.39 -7.36 8.03
C ALA A 221 3.31 -8.60 7.96
N SER A 222 2.84 -9.77 8.41
CA SER A 222 3.60 -11.03 8.23
C SER A 222 3.79 -11.37 6.76
N THR A 223 2.74 -11.21 5.94
CA THR A 223 2.83 -11.42 4.48
C THR A 223 3.84 -10.47 3.83
N ILE A 224 3.92 -9.21 4.27
CA ILE A 224 4.89 -8.23 3.78
C ILE A 224 6.32 -8.66 4.15
N VAL A 225 6.56 -9.07 5.39
CA VAL A 225 7.87 -9.55 5.84
C VAL A 225 8.30 -10.79 5.04
N ASP A 226 7.40 -11.75 4.83
CA ASP A 226 7.68 -12.95 4.04
C ASP A 226 7.87 -12.63 2.53
N ALA A 227 7.19 -11.61 2.02
CA ALA A 227 7.39 -11.11 0.66
C ALA A 227 8.77 -10.47 0.47
N ALA A 228 9.23 -9.76 1.50
CA ALA A 228 10.51 -9.06 1.49
C ALA A 228 11.73 -9.98 1.68
N LEU A 229 11.65 -10.92 2.62
CA LEU A 229 12.78 -11.73 3.06
C LEU A 229 12.78 -13.15 2.48
N GLY A 230 11.62 -13.64 2.05
CA GLY A 230 11.45 -15.00 1.55
C GLY A 230 11.66 -15.13 0.03
N PRO A 231 11.37 -16.32 -0.52
CA PRO A 231 11.43 -16.57 -1.95
C PRO A 231 10.54 -15.59 -2.73
N TRP A 232 11.01 -15.17 -3.91
CA TRP A 232 10.25 -14.24 -4.73
C TRP A 232 8.96 -14.87 -5.29
N LYS A 233 7.89 -14.09 -5.25
CA LYS A 233 6.63 -14.33 -5.92
C LYS A 233 5.98 -12.98 -6.20
N MET A 234 5.59 -12.71 -7.44
CA MET A 234 5.10 -11.39 -7.86
C MET A 234 3.93 -10.89 -6.99
N ARG A 235 2.93 -11.71 -6.76
CA ARG A 235 1.75 -11.37 -5.95
C ARG A 235 1.70 -12.19 -4.69
N ARG A 236 1.40 -11.53 -3.56
CA ARG A 236 1.20 -12.12 -2.24
C ARG A 236 -0.12 -11.64 -1.67
N THR A 237 -1.10 -12.51 -1.64
CA THR A 237 -2.37 -12.25 -0.98
C THR A 237 -2.34 -12.81 0.44
N PRO A 238 -2.68 -12.00 1.46
CA PRO A 238 -2.82 -12.50 2.82
C PRO A 238 -3.82 -13.66 2.88
N LYS A 239 -3.60 -14.60 3.80
CA LYS A 239 -4.50 -15.76 3.98
C LYS A 239 -5.92 -15.30 4.33
N GLY A 240 -6.92 -16.06 3.92
CA GLY A 240 -8.34 -15.76 4.15
C GLY A 240 -9.03 -15.18 2.92
N GLU A 241 -9.86 -14.17 3.12
CA GLU A 241 -10.71 -13.57 2.08
C GLU A 241 -9.92 -13.09 0.86
N ALA A 242 -8.82 -12.36 1.04
CA ALA A 242 -8.00 -11.86 -0.06
C ALA A 242 -7.50 -13.00 -0.97
N SER A 243 -7.03 -14.09 -0.39
CA SER A 243 -6.56 -15.26 -1.15
C SER A 243 -7.68 -15.97 -1.92
N LEU A 244 -8.88 -16.00 -1.36
CA LEU A 244 -10.06 -16.56 -2.01
C LEU A 244 -10.47 -15.68 -3.20
N LEU A 245 -10.58 -14.37 -3.00
CA LEU A 245 -10.95 -13.40 -4.03
C LEU A 245 -9.97 -13.41 -5.21
N ALA A 246 -8.66 -13.48 -4.94
CA ALA A 246 -7.64 -13.54 -5.98
C ALA A 246 -7.76 -14.81 -6.85
N LYS A 247 -8.14 -15.96 -6.25
CA LYS A 247 -8.39 -17.20 -7.01
C LYS A 247 -9.69 -17.11 -7.82
N LEU A 248 -10.77 -16.64 -7.20
CA LEU A 248 -12.09 -16.57 -7.86
C LEU A 248 -12.07 -15.59 -9.02
N ARG A 249 -11.51 -14.40 -8.88
CA ARG A 249 -11.48 -13.36 -9.92
C ARG A 249 -10.89 -13.84 -11.25
N ARG A 250 -9.92 -14.73 -11.17
CA ARG A 250 -9.24 -15.26 -12.38
C ARG A 250 -10.15 -16.16 -13.23
N PHE A 251 -11.10 -16.85 -12.61
CA PHE A 251 -11.89 -17.90 -13.26
C PHE A 251 -13.40 -17.60 -13.29
N MET A 252 -13.88 -16.61 -12.53
CA MET A 252 -15.31 -16.29 -12.50
C MET A 252 -15.71 -15.32 -13.61
N PRO A 253 -16.86 -15.52 -14.26
CA PRO A 253 -17.45 -14.56 -15.18
C PRO A 253 -17.78 -13.22 -14.49
N ALA A 254 -17.82 -12.15 -15.27
CA ALA A 254 -18.03 -10.79 -14.75
C ALA A 254 -19.38 -10.61 -14.00
N GLY A 255 -20.45 -11.26 -14.47
CA GLY A 255 -21.79 -11.15 -13.86
C GLY A 255 -21.83 -11.60 -12.39
N PRO A 256 -21.46 -12.85 -12.06
CA PRO A 256 -21.39 -13.32 -10.69
C PRO A 256 -20.42 -12.51 -9.81
N VAL A 257 -19.30 -12.05 -10.36
CA VAL A 257 -18.36 -11.16 -9.64
C VAL A 257 -19.03 -9.84 -9.31
N GLY A 258 -19.70 -9.20 -10.28
CA GLY A 258 -20.45 -7.96 -10.08
C GLY A 258 -21.54 -8.09 -9.02
N ALA A 259 -22.34 -9.14 -9.08
CA ALA A 259 -23.38 -9.42 -8.08
C ALA A 259 -22.78 -9.61 -6.66
N GLY A 260 -21.68 -10.35 -6.54
CA GLY A 260 -20.96 -10.52 -5.29
C GLY A 260 -20.43 -9.22 -4.70
N ILE A 261 -19.86 -8.36 -5.55
CA ILE A 261 -19.39 -7.02 -5.15
C ILE A 261 -20.56 -6.17 -4.65
N ARG A 262 -21.65 -6.03 -5.42
CA ARG A 262 -22.83 -5.28 -5.00
C ARG A 262 -23.35 -5.74 -3.63
N LYS A 263 -23.49 -7.06 -3.44
CA LYS A 263 -23.90 -7.66 -2.16
C LYS A 263 -22.93 -7.31 -1.01
N THR A 264 -21.61 -7.36 -1.23
CA THR A 264 -20.60 -7.01 -0.21
C THR A 264 -20.72 -5.57 0.25
N PHE A 265 -21.09 -4.68 -0.66
CA PHE A 265 -21.27 -3.24 -0.40
C PHE A 265 -22.73 -2.87 -0.08
N GLY A 266 -23.65 -3.85 0.10
CA GLY A 266 -25.02 -3.64 0.50
C GLY A 266 -25.95 -3.11 -0.60
N LEU A 267 -25.52 -3.15 -1.86
CA LEU A 267 -26.31 -2.73 -3.02
C LEU A 267 -27.11 -3.91 -3.58
N SER A 268 -28.38 -3.66 -3.97
CA SER A 268 -29.28 -4.63 -4.64
C SER A 268 -28.89 -4.87 -6.10
#